data_2eb3a0452de0d2abf62f761ea08c8007
#
_entry.id   2eb3a0452de0d2abf62f761ea08c8007
#
_cell.length_a   1.000
_cell.length_b   1.000
_cell.length_c   1.000
_cell.angle_alpha   90.00
_cell.angle_beta   90.00
_cell.angle_gamma   90.00
#
_symmetry.space_group_name_H-M   'P 1'
#
loop_
_entity.id
_entity.type
_entity.pdbx_description
1 polymer ?
#
loop_
_entity_poly.entity_id
_entity_poly.type
_entity_poly.pdbx_seq_one_letter_code
_entity_poly.pdbx_strand_id
1 'polypeptide(L)'
;METLFTINACKTYGCRNLGLSSAADYRFPDYRLGYPALYCAACGSYPPLFNDDEFRPWLAAYLTDNARRSGYFCPACYRRDIIRYGYNPKGTQRLQCRRCEKVWTPKHHHSPVMEYPQHICSVPLIVPFQGHEAGQKLYLLLSFDAVRGNVLHLSSNFTPFPVGASLRYRWRGREAPQGIAGDIVQRISQTEAGFLQRSQFDEIQYGSAAPKRHSRGAILRPVIAAHGHFKLLSHRFPAIKTHIIAHECFLRGAAIVAWAPLFRQRKGELWYV
;
A
#
# COMPACT_ATOMS: atom_id res chain seq x y z
N MET A 1 4.57 -19.44 6.95
CA MET A 1 4.28 -19.08 5.55
C MET A 1 3.61 -17.71 5.57
N GLU A 2 4.36 -16.64 5.29
CA GLU A 2 3.77 -15.31 5.17
C GLU A 2 2.76 -15.34 4.02
N THR A 3 1.51 -15.13 4.32
CA THR A 3 0.48 -14.96 3.30
C THR A 3 0.87 -13.75 2.46
N LEU A 4 1.20 -14.00 1.21
CA LEU A 4 1.63 -12.98 0.27
C LEU A 4 0.55 -11.88 0.20
N PHE A 5 0.86 -10.69 0.70
CA PHE A 5 -0.06 -9.57 0.65
C PHE A 5 -0.26 -9.15 -0.81
N THR A 6 -1.51 -9.10 -1.25
CA THR A 6 -1.90 -8.56 -2.55
C THR A 6 -3.06 -7.59 -2.40
N ILE A 7 -3.08 -6.58 -3.25
CA ILE A 7 -4.18 -5.62 -3.34
C ILE A 7 -5.31 -6.13 -4.24
N ASN A 8 -5.05 -7.20 -5.01
CA ASN A 8 -6.01 -7.86 -5.88
C ASN A 8 -6.79 -8.92 -5.10
N ALA A 9 -7.79 -8.47 -4.36
CA ALA A 9 -8.64 -9.32 -3.54
C ALA A 9 -10.06 -8.76 -3.51
N CYS A 10 -11.04 -9.59 -3.17
CA CYS A 10 -12.39 -9.12 -2.89
C CYS A 10 -12.38 -8.18 -1.68
N LYS A 11 -13.11 -7.07 -1.77
CA LYS A 11 -13.18 -6.00 -0.76
C LYS A 11 -14.60 -5.82 -0.21
N THR A 12 -15.48 -6.76 -0.51
CA THR A 12 -16.89 -6.72 -0.08
C THR A 12 -17.02 -7.28 1.33
N TYR A 13 -17.49 -6.45 2.25
CA TYR A 13 -17.75 -6.86 3.62
C TYR A 13 -18.79 -7.99 3.66
N GLY A 14 -18.52 -9.02 4.47
CA GLY A 14 -19.37 -10.21 4.57
C GLY A 14 -19.15 -11.26 3.48
N CYS A 15 -18.35 -10.97 2.44
CA CYS A 15 -18.01 -11.98 1.44
C CYS A 15 -16.99 -12.98 2.00
N ARG A 16 -17.20 -14.27 1.71
CA ARG A 16 -16.25 -15.35 2.09
C ARG A 16 -14.84 -15.13 1.53
N ASN A 17 -14.72 -14.43 0.40
CA ASN A 17 -13.45 -14.16 -0.28
C ASN A 17 -12.81 -12.82 0.16
N LEU A 18 -13.35 -12.14 1.14
CA LEU A 18 -12.84 -10.85 1.59
C LEU A 18 -11.36 -10.94 1.94
N GLY A 19 -10.54 -10.15 1.26
CA GLY A 19 -9.10 -10.05 1.49
C GLY A 19 -8.29 -11.31 1.15
N LEU A 20 -8.88 -12.33 0.52
CA LEU A 20 -8.14 -13.48 0.01
C LEU A 20 -7.44 -13.11 -1.30
N SER A 21 -6.17 -13.48 -1.42
CA SER A 21 -5.37 -13.24 -2.62
C SER A 21 -5.70 -14.19 -3.76
N SER A 22 -6.23 -15.36 -3.42
CA SER A 22 -6.69 -16.33 -4.43
C SER A 22 -7.92 -17.07 -3.90
N ALA A 23 -8.92 -17.22 -4.74
CA ALA A 23 -10.10 -17.99 -4.45
C ALA A 23 -10.54 -18.69 -5.75
N ALA A 24 -11.08 -19.91 -5.64
CA ALA A 24 -11.46 -20.71 -6.81
C ALA A 24 -12.56 -20.05 -7.68
N ASP A 25 -13.36 -19.20 -7.06
CA ASP A 25 -14.45 -18.46 -7.70
C ASP A 25 -14.07 -17.03 -8.13
N TYR A 26 -12.77 -16.70 -8.16
CA TYR A 26 -12.30 -15.50 -8.84
C TYR A 26 -12.17 -15.74 -10.34
N ARG A 27 -12.64 -14.76 -11.10
CA ARG A 27 -12.40 -14.66 -12.54
C ARG A 27 -11.64 -13.38 -12.81
N PHE A 28 -10.54 -13.47 -13.48
CA PHE A 28 -9.73 -12.31 -13.88
C PHE A 28 -8.86 -12.66 -15.09
N PRO A 29 -8.70 -11.72 -16.02
CA PRO A 29 -9.41 -10.44 -16.06
C PRO A 29 -10.87 -10.59 -16.44
N ASP A 30 -11.73 -9.77 -15.88
CA ASP A 30 -13.10 -9.58 -16.35
C ASP A 30 -13.22 -8.15 -16.88
N TYR A 31 -13.79 -7.99 -18.09
CA TYR A 31 -13.84 -6.71 -18.81
C TYR A 31 -15.25 -6.13 -18.92
N ARG A 32 -16.23 -6.69 -18.22
CA ARG A 32 -17.62 -6.22 -18.29
C ARG A 32 -17.81 -4.75 -17.99
N LEU A 33 -16.88 -4.18 -17.21
CA LEU A 33 -16.89 -2.76 -16.86
C LEU A 33 -16.04 -1.89 -17.81
N GLY A 34 -15.56 -2.43 -18.93
CA GLY A 34 -14.68 -1.72 -19.87
C GLY A 34 -13.22 -1.54 -19.39
N TYR A 35 -12.86 -2.09 -18.24
CA TYR A 35 -11.50 -2.15 -17.71
C TYR A 35 -11.24 -3.51 -17.06
N PRO A 36 -9.98 -3.95 -16.95
CA PRO A 36 -9.67 -5.20 -16.28
C PRO A 36 -10.00 -5.14 -14.79
N ALA A 37 -10.83 -6.06 -14.36
CA ALA A 37 -11.27 -6.19 -12.98
C ALA A 37 -11.11 -7.64 -12.50
N LEU A 38 -11.04 -7.81 -11.18
CA LEU A 38 -11.26 -9.07 -10.52
C LEU A 38 -12.77 -9.26 -10.35
N TYR A 39 -13.34 -10.27 -10.97
CA TYR A 39 -14.73 -10.66 -10.67
C TYR A 39 -14.75 -11.67 -9.54
N CYS A 40 -15.43 -11.35 -8.46
CA CYS A 40 -15.70 -12.28 -7.37
C CYS A 40 -17.08 -12.90 -7.52
N ALA A 41 -17.17 -14.17 -7.97
CA ALA A 41 -18.45 -14.84 -8.17
C ALA A 41 -19.24 -15.06 -6.86
N ALA A 42 -18.56 -15.07 -5.69
CA ALA A 42 -19.22 -15.21 -4.40
C ALA A 42 -20.11 -14.03 -4.00
N CYS A 43 -19.83 -12.82 -4.49
CA CYS A 43 -20.60 -11.61 -4.13
C CYS A 43 -20.92 -10.70 -5.32
N GLY A 44 -20.51 -11.06 -6.54
CA GLY A 44 -20.76 -10.28 -7.73
C GLY A 44 -19.94 -8.99 -7.85
N SER A 45 -18.96 -8.75 -6.98
CA SER A 45 -18.17 -7.52 -7.00
C SER A 45 -17.05 -7.53 -8.05
N TYR A 46 -16.66 -6.34 -8.50
CA TYR A 46 -15.63 -6.11 -9.52
C TYR A 46 -14.54 -5.15 -9.01
N PRO A 47 -13.72 -5.53 -8.02
CA PRO A 47 -12.60 -4.69 -7.65
C PRO A 47 -11.62 -4.52 -8.82
N PRO A 48 -11.11 -3.29 -9.05
CA PRO A 48 -10.14 -3.05 -10.11
C PRO A 48 -8.87 -3.87 -9.88
N LEU A 49 -8.27 -4.35 -10.98
CA LEU A 49 -6.97 -5.02 -10.93
C LEU A 49 -5.85 -3.99 -10.91
N PHE A 50 -4.84 -4.29 -10.11
CA PHE A 50 -3.60 -3.53 -10.03
C PHE A 50 -2.42 -4.44 -10.40
N ASN A 51 -1.34 -3.83 -10.86
CA ASN A 51 -0.12 -4.56 -11.18
C ASN A 51 0.63 -4.95 -9.90
N ASP A 52 0.50 -6.19 -9.48
CA ASP A 52 1.18 -6.73 -8.29
C ASP A 52 2.71 -6.76 -8.44
N ASP A 53 3.23 -6.90 -9.66
CA ASP A 53 4.67 -6.95 -9.91
C ASP A 53 5.33 -5.58 -9.71
N GLU A 54 4.59 -4.49 -9.90
CA GLU A 54 5.02 -3.14 -9.52
C GLU A 54 4.77 -2.87 -8.03
N PHE A 55 3.63 -3.30 -7.52
CA PHE A 55 3.22 -2.98 -6.15
C PHE A 55 4.10 -3.63 -5.09
N ARG A 56 4.45 -4.90 -5.24
CA ARG A 56 5.22 -5.64 -4.24
C ARG A 56 6.61 -5.08 -3.97
N PRO A 57 7.44 -4.80 -4.99
CA PRO A 57 8.75 -4.19 -4.77
C PRO A 57 8.65 -2.80 -4.13
N TRP A 58 7.70 -2.00 -4.58
CA TRP A 58 7.44 -0.69 -3.98
C TRP A 58 7.02 -0.81 -2.52
N LEU A 59 6.07 -1.68 -2.21
CA LEU A 59 5.61 -1.90 -0.83
C LEU A 59 6.76 -2.36 0.07
N ALA A 60 7.59 -3.28 -0.40
CA ALA A 60 8.76 -3.74 0.35
C ALA A 60 9.73 -2.59 0.65
N ALA A 61 10.02 -1.74 -0.34
CA ALA A 61 10.85 -0.56 -0.17
C ALA A 61 10.21 0.46 0.79
N TYR A 62 8.92 0.71 0.65
CA TYR A 62 8.15 1.60 1.52
C TYR A 62 8.15 1.13 2.99
N LEU A 63 7.88 -0.14 3.23
CA LEU A 63 7.89 -0.73 4.58
C LEU A 63 9.29 -0.68 5.18
N THR A 64 10.32 -0.97 4.37
CA THR A 64 11.73 -0.93 4.78
C THR A 64 12.15 0.48 5.17
N ASP A 65 11.82 1.50 4.38
CA ASP A 65 12.16 2.89 4.70
C ASP A 65 11.46 3.37 5.97
N ASN A 66 10.18 3.08 6.11
CA ASN A 66 9.43 3.45 7.31
C ASN A 66 9.95 2.75 8.57
N ALA A 67 10.39 1.51 8.44
CA ALA A 67 11.00 0.79 9.54
C ALA A 67 12.38 1.38 9.92
N ARG A 68 13.19 1.83 8.94
CA ARG A 68 14.46 2.55 9.20
C ARG A 68 14.22 3.82 10.01
N ARG A 69 13.23 4.60 9.65
CA ARG A 69 12.88 5.85 10.35
C ARG A 69 12.43 5.62 11.79
N SER A 70 11.83 4.46 12.07
CA SER A 70 11.41 4.08 13.43
C SER A 70 12.52 3.47 14.29
N GLY A 71 13.76 3.44 13.86
CA GLY A 71 14.90 2.98 14.65
C GLY A 71 15.05 1.46 14.81
N TYR A 72 14.23 0.67 14.14
CA TYR A 72 14.25 -0.80 14.20
C TYR A 72 15.23 -1.45 13.21
N PHE A 73 16.16 -0.69 12.64
CA PHE A 73 17.15 -1.17 11.68
C PHE A 73 18.55 -0.80 12.11
N CYS A 74 19.49 -1.65 11.73
CA CYS A 74 20.89 -1.33 11.85
C CYS A 74 21.23 -0.07 11.03
N PRO A 75 21.82 0.98 11.61
CA PRO A 75 22.18 2.18 10.87
C PRO A 75 23.32 1.98 9.88
N ALA A 76 24.08 0.87 9.99
CA ALA A 76 25.20 0.57 9.11
C ALA A 76 24.83 -0.32 7.92
N CYS A 77 24.08 -1.41 8.15
CA CYS A 77 23.76 -2.39 7.08
C CYS A 77 22.25 -2.53 6.80
N TYR A 78 21.43 -1.75 7.48
CA TYR A 78 19.97 -1.68 7.31
C TYR A 78 19.22 -3.01 7.49
N ARG A 79 19.81 -3.98 8.19
CA ARG A 79 19.17 -5.26 8.50
C ARG A 79 18.36 -5.18 9.78
N ARG A 80 17.35 -6.06 9.88
CA ARG A 80 16.44 -6.15 11.05
C ARG A 80 16.93 -7.09 12.14
N ASP A 81 18.00 -7.85 11.90
CA ASP A 81 18.52 -8.80 12.84
C ASP A 81 19.26 -8.09 13.99
N ILE A 82 18.47 -7.57 14.91
CA ILE A 82 18.90 -6.70 15.99
C ILE A 82 18.60 -7.35 17.33
N ILE A 83 19.57 -7.31 18.23
CA ILE A 83 19.43 -7.76 19.61
C ILE A 83 19.65 -6.63 20.60
N ARG A 84 19.11 -6.77 21.79
CA ARG A 84 19.43 -5.91 22.92
C ARG A 84 20.85 -6.18 23.36
N TYR A 85 21.66 -5.12 23.53
CA TYR A 85 23.08 -5.20 23.85
C TYR A 85 23.46 -4.30 25.03
N GLY A 86 22.96 -4.66 26.20
CA GLY A 86 23.23 -3.88 27.43
C GLY A 86 22.71 -2.46 27.42
N TYR A 87 23.26 -1.64 28.30
CA TYR A 87 22.85 -0.24 28.48
C TYR A 87 24.07 0.67 28.34
N ASN A 88 23.83 1.91 28.00
CA ASN A 88 24.86 2.94 28.04
C ASN A 88 25.01 3.47 29.51
N PRO A 89 26.04 4.29 29.79
CA PRO A 89 26.22 4.86 31.14
C PRO A 89 25.03 5.70 31.65
N LYS A 90 24.17 6.15 30.74
CA LYS A 90 22.94 6.91 31.06
C LYS A 90 21.73 6.02 31.25
N GLY A 91 21.89 4.70 31.30
CA GLY A 91 20.79 3.74 31.44
C GLY A 91 19.94 3.52 30.19
N THR A 92 20.37 4.03 29.02
CA THR A 92 19.61 3.83 27.77
C THR A 92 20.00 2.51 27.11
N GLN A 93 19.00 1.73 26.66
CA GLN A 93 19.21 0.46 25.99
C GLN A 93 20.04 0.62 24.72
N ARG A 94 21.12 -0.16 24.59
CA ARG A 94 21.90 -0.29 23.36
C ARG A 94 21.39 -1.48 22.54
N LEU A 95 21.52 -1.34 21.23
CA LEU A 95 21.19 -2.38 20.27
C LEU A 95 22.44 -2.82 19.52
N GLN A 96 22.48 -4.09 19.09
CA GLN A 96 23.53 -4.63 18.23
C GLN A 96 22.90 -5.33 17.04
N CYS A 97 23.48 -5.13 15.87
CA CYS A 97 23.16 -5.91 14.67
C CYS A 97 23.94 -7.21 14.70
N ARG A 98 23.24 -8.36 14.61
CA ARG A 98 23.89 -9.68 14.54
C ARG A 98 24.71 -9.88 13.27
N ARG A 99 24.42 -9.13 12.21
CA ARG A 99 25.08 -9.31 10.92
C ARG A 99 26.39 -8.55 10.77
N CYS A 100 26.41 -7.25 11.17
CA CYS A 100 27.59 -6.39 11.02
C CYS A 100 28.16 -5.92 12.36
N GLU A 101 27.65 -6.47 13.47
CA GLU A 101 28.07 -6.23 14.85
C GLU A 101 28.04 -4.76 15.30
N LYS A 102 27.50 -3.87 14.44
CA LYS A 102 27.34 -2.46 14.80
C LYS A 102 26.49 -2.34 16.05
N VAL A 103 27.05 -1.67 17.07
CA VAL A 103 26.35 -1.31 18.31
C VAL A 103 25.97 0.16 18.25
N TRP A 104 24.74 0.50 18.66
CA TRP A 104 24.29 1.88 18.75
C TRP A 104 23.23 2.04 19.84
N THR A 105 23.02 3.27 20.26
CA THR A 105 21.90 3.65 21.11
C THR A 105 20.86 4.30 20.22
N PRO A 106 19.65 3.72 20.11
CA PRO A 106 18.59 4.37 19.32
C PRO A 106 18.26 5.71 19.94
N LYS A 107 18.16 6.74 19.12
CA LYS A 107 17.65 8.05 19.55
C LYS A 107 16.14 7.91 19.69
N HIS A 108 15.68 7.43 20.84
CA HIS A 108 14.27 7.49 21.15
C HIS A 108 13.93 8.88 21.66
N HIS A 109 13.10 9.58 20.93
CA HIS A 109 12.12 10.39 21.62
C HIS A 109 11.30 9.40 22.45
N HIS A 110 11.19 9.64 23.75
CA HIS A 110 10.30 8.87 24.63
C HIS A 110 8.89 8.95 24.03
N SER A 111 8.56 7.98 23.19
CA SER A 111 7.16 7.68 22.96
C SER A 111 6.69 7.10 24.28
N PRO A 112 5.72 7.70 24.96
CA PRO A 112 5.08 7.07 26.11
C PRO A 112 4.72 5.66 25.71
N VAL A 113 4.72 4.72 26.67
CA VAL A 113 4.26 3.34 26.43
C VAL A 113 2.94 3.46 25.68
N MET A 114 2.99 3.29 24.37
CA MET A 114 1.79 3.42 23.55
C MET A 114 0.97 2.18 23.84
N GLU A 115 -0.05 2.33 24.67
CA GLU A 115 -1.12 1.37 24.67
C GLU A 115 -1.60 1.24 23.24
N TYR A 116 -1.68 -0.01 22.76
CA TYR A 116 -2.06 -0.26 21.37
C TYR A 116 -3.44 0.35 21.10
N PRO A 117 -3.56 1.22 20.07
CA PRO A 117 -4.84 1.81 19.73
C PRO A 117 -5.84 0.72 19.34
N GLN A 118 -7.05 0.84 19.85
CA GLN A 118 -8.17 -0.03 19.47
C GLN A 118 -9.02 0.60 18.36
N HIS A 119 -8.99 1.91 18.28
CA HIS A 119 -9.79 2.72 17.35
C HIS A 119 -8.87 3.70 16.62
N ILE A 120 -8.87 3.66 15.30
CA ILE A 120 -8.13 4.62 14.48
C ILE A 120 -9.08 5.46 13.64
N CYS A 121 -8.73 6.73 13.51
CA CYS A 121 -9.31 7.62 12.51
C CYS A 121 -8.28 7.92 11.44
N SER A 122 -8.68 7.82 10.16
CA SER A 122 -7.82 8.08 9.01
C SER A 122 -8.47 9.07 8.07
N VAL A 123 -7.85 10.23 7.91
CA VAL A 123 -8.36 11.34 7.12
C VAL A 123 -7.39 11.69 5.98
N PRO A 124 -7.91 11.94 4.77
CA PRO A 124 -7.12 12.45 3.67
C PRO A 124 -6.94 13.96 3.80
N LEU A 125 -5.80 14.44 3.34
CA LEU A 125 -5.50 15.86 3.18
C LEU A 125 -4.95 16.07 1.77
N ILE A 126 -5.48 17.02 1.05
CA ILE A 126 -4.99 17.38 -0.27
C ILE A 126 -4.22 18.68 -0.14
N VAL A 127 -2.93 18.66 -0.48
CA VAL A 127 -2.06 19.83 -0.39
C VAL A 127 -1.49 20.20 -1.75
N PRO A 128 -1.31 21.50 -2.06
CA PRO A 128 -0.61 21.91 -3.27
C PRO A 128 0.83 21.41 -3.25
N PHE A 129 1.32 20.93 -4.39
CA PHE A 129 2.72 20.58 -4.54
C PHE A 129 3.45 21.77 -5.17
N GLN A 130 4.19 22.50 -4.33
CA GLN A 130 4.91 23.70 -4.78
C GLN A 130 6.12 23.33 -5.65
N GLY A 131 6.31 24.06 -6.73
CA GLY A 131 7.51 23.96 -7.59
C GLY A 131 7.34 23.17 -8.88
N HIS A 132 6.14 22.76 -9.23
CA HIS A 132 5.80 22.04 -10.45
C HIS A 132 4.60 22.62 -11.16
N GLU A 133 4.29 22.07 -12.33
CA GLU A 133 3.18 22.49 -13.18
C GLU A 133 1.94 22.90 -12.38
N ALA A 134 1.41 24.04 -12.71
CA ALA A 134 0.30 24.65 -11.98
C ALA A 134 -0.85 23.64 -11.80
N GLY A 135 -1.22 23.38 -10.55
CA GLY A 135 -2.35 22.54 -10.22
C GLY A 135 -2.04 21.13 -9.69
N GLN A 136 -0.77 20.72 -9.59
CA GLN A 136 -0.45 19.41 -9.00
C GLN A 136 -0.69 19.41 -7.49
N LYS A 137 -1.28 18.33 -7.01
CA LYS A 137 -1.64 18.15 -5.61
C LYS A 137 -1.06 16.84 -5.08
N LEU A 138 -0.57 16.89 -3.84
CA LEU A 138 -0.24 15.69 -3.09
C LEU A 138 -1.45 15.25 -2.27
N TYR A 139 -1.63 13.95 -2.23
CA TYR A 139 -2.58 13.29 -1.35
C TYR A 139 -1.84 12.81 -0.11
N LEU A 140 -2.17 13.36 1.03
CA LEU A 140 -1.66 12.93 2.33
C LEU A 140 -2.72 12.09 3.02
N LEU A 141 -2.28 11.06 3.73
CA LEU A 141 -3.15 10.25 4.57
C LEU A 141 -2.60 10.27 6.00
N LEU A 142 -3.39 10.81 6.91
CA LEU A 142 -3.09 10.91 8.32
C LEU A 142 -3.93 9.90 9.09
N SER A 143 -3.29 9.04 9.89
CA SER A 143 -4.00 8.18 10.85
C SER A 143 -3.59 8.52 12.27
N PHE A 144 -4.58 8.56 13.15
CA PHE A 144 -4.40 8.86 14.57
C PHE A 144 -5.29 7.96 15.45
N ASP A 145 -4.89 7.81 16.70
CA ASP A 145 -5.72 7.14 17.72
C ASP A 145 -6.97 7.99 17.94
N ALA A 146 -8.13 7.42 17.65
CA ALA A 146 -9.41 8.14 17.72
C ALA A 146 -9.81 8.53 19.17
N VAL A 147 -9.22 7.89 20.16
CA VAL A 147 -9.51 8.18 21.58
C VAL A 147 -8.55 9.22 22.14
N ARG A 148 -7.25 9.08 21.84
CA ARG A 148 -6.20 9.92 22.45
C ARG A 148 -5.72 11.06 21.54
N GLY A 149 -6.06 11.05 20.26
CA GLY A 149 -5.60 12.04 19.29
C GLY A 149 -4.14 11.89 18.86
N ASN A 150 -3.42 10.86 19.33
CA ASN A 150 -2.03 10.66 18.99
C ASN A 150 -1.87 10.25 17.53
N VAL A 151 -0.99 10.95 16.79
CA VAL A 151 -0.66 10.61 15.41
C VAL A 151 0.08 9.27 15.37
N LEU A 152 -0.46 8.31 14.64
CA LEU A 152 0.11 6.99 14.45
C LEU A 152 0.98 6.92 13.20
N HIS A 153 0.54 7.54 12.13
CA HIS A 153 1.26 7.59 10.87
C HIS A 153 0.73 8.70 9.95
N LEU A 154 1.67 9.33 9.23
CA LEU A 154 1.40 10.25 8.13
C LEU A 154 2.17 9.76 6.90
N SER A 155 1.51 9.61 5.79
CA SER A 155 2.13 9.28 4.51
C SER A 155 1.63 10.20 3.40
N SER A 156 2.37 10.25 2.30
CA SER A 156 1.95 10.93 1.08
C SER A 156 1.95 9.95 -0.08
N ASN A 157 1.30 10.33 -1.16
CA ASN A 157 1.40 9.59 -2.41
C ASN A 157 2.67 9.94 -3.22
N PHE A 158 3.54 10.79 -2.71
CA PHE A 158 4.89 10.97 -3.26
C PHE A 158 5.80 9.84 -2.77
N THR A 159 6.53 9.24 -3.69
CA THR A 159 7.54 8.22 -3.39
C THR A 159 8.90 8.61 -3.97
N PRO A 160 9.99 8.54 -3.18
CA PRO A 160 11.35 8.67 -3.68
C PRO A 160 11.87 7.36 -4.30
N PHE A 161 11.13 6.26 -4.15
CA PHE A 161 11.54 4.96 -4.67
C PHE A 161 11.31 4.90 -6.18
N PRO A 162 12.24 4.31 -6.95
CA PRO A 162 12.00 4.07 -8.35
C PRO A 162 10.78 3.15 -8.49
N VAL A 163 9.75 3.67 -9.10
CA VAL A 163 8.65 2.85 -9.59
C VAL A 163 9.18 2.23 -10.87
N GLY A 164 9.27 0.90 -10.90
CA GLY A 164 9.90 0.19 -12.00
C GLY A 164 9.32 0.61 -13.34
N ALA A 165 10.19 0.96 -14.28
CA ALA A 165 9.79 1.22 -15.64
C ALA A 165 9.05 -0.02 -16.17
N SER A 166 7.76 0.12 -16.36
CA SER A 166 6.87 -0.79 -17.08
C SER A 166 7.20 -2.28 -16.96
N LEU A 167 6.99 -2.87 -15.79
CA LEU A 167 6.70 -4.29 -15.74
C LEU A 167 5.33 -4.46 -16.41
N ARG A 168 5.35 -4.80 -17.69
CA ARG A 168 4.14 -5.06 -18.46
C ARG A 168 3.35 -6.13 -17.74
N TYR A 169 2.11 -5.84 -17.41
CA TYR A 169 1.20 -6.81 -16.84
C TYR A 169 1.04 -7.96 -17.86
N ARG A 170 1.62 -9.11 -17.55
CA ARG A 170 1.50 -10.30 -18.40
C ARG A 170 0.20 -10.99 -18.08
N TRP A 171 -0.83 -10.71 -18.82
CA TRP A 171 -1.99 -11.56 -18.88
C TRP A 171 -1.60 -12.93 -19.42
N ARG A 172 -1.85 -13.97 -18.65
CA ARG A 172 -1.84 -15.32 -19.23
C ARG A 172 -3.12 -15.43 -20.07
N GLY A 173 -2.91 -15.40 -21.37
CA GLY A 173 -3.80 -15.59 -22.47
C GLY A 173 -5.29 -15.80 -22.18
N ARG A 174 -6.09 -14.86 -22.60
CA ARG A 174 -7.46 -15.15 -22.97
C ARG A 174 -7.43 -15.64 -24.41
N GLU A 175 -8.07 -16.78 -24.68
CA GLU A 175 -8.32 -17.18 -26.07
C GLU A 175 -9.09 -16.06 -26.76
N ALA A 176 -8.71 -15.76 -28.00
CA ALA A 176 -9.42 -14.77 -28.81
C ALA A 176 -10.91 -15.15 -28.86
N PRO A 177 -11.83 -14.18 -28.71
CA PRO A 177 -13.25 -14.46 -28.76
C PRO A 177 -13.58 -15.14 -30.11
N GLN A 178 -14.12 -16.37 -30.07
CA GLN A 178 -14.49 -17.06 -31.27
C GLN A 178 -15.80 -16.48 -31.87
N GLY A 179 -15.91 -16.45 -33.17
CA GLY A 179 -17.11 -15.97 -33.85
C GLY A 179 -17.30 -14.46 -33.94
N ILE A 180 -16.29 -13.67 -33.59
CA ILE A 180 -16.29 -12.21 -33.74
C ILE A 180 -15.48 -11.79 -34.97
N ALA A 181 -15.93 -10.76 -35.69
CA ALA A 181 -15.24 -10.24 -36.87
C ALA A 181 -13.80 -9.80 -36.50
N GLY A 182 -12.83 -10.07 -37.38
CA GLY A 182 -11.40 -9.90 -37.12
C GLY A 182 -11.00 -8.47 -36.81
N ASP A 183 -11.66 -7.48 -37.38
CA ASP A 183 -11.46 -6.07 -37.09
C ASP A 183 -11.87 -5.69 -35.64
N ILE A 184 -12.93 -6.30 -35.14
CA ILE A 184 -13.37 -6.11 -33.74
C ILE A 184 -12.37 -6.76 -32.80
N VAL A 185 -11.90 -7.97 -33.08
CA VAL A 185 -10.85 -8.65 -32.29
C VAL A 185 -9.59 -7.83 -32.28
N GLN A 186 -9.18 -7.23 -33.40
CA GLN A 186 -8.02 -6.37 -33.49
C GLN A 186 -8.17 -5.10 -32.62
N ARG A 187 -9.34 -4.44 -32.65
CA ARG A 187 -9.64 -3.29 -31.81
C ARG A 187 -9.60 -3.63 -30.32
N ILE A 188 -10.18 -4.76 -29.93
CA ILE A 188 -10.12 -5.25 -28.54
C ILE A 188 -8.68 -5.43 -28.12
N SER A 189 -7.87 -6.12 -28.95
CA SER A 189 -6.45 -6.37 -28.65
C SER A 189 -5.62 -5.09 -28.60
N GLN A 190 -5.88 -4.11 -29.44
CA GLN A 190 -5.21 -2.79 -29.41
C GLN A 190 -5.59 -1.99 -28.15
N THR A 191 -6.87 -1.97 -27.79
CA THR A 191 -7.34 -1.31 -26.57
C THR A 191 -6.75 -1.96 -25.33
N GLU A 192 -6.71 -3.28 -25.30
CA GLU A 192 -6.10 -4.07 -24.23
C GLU A 192 -4.60 -3.80 -24.14
N ALA A 193 -3.87 -3.84 -25.26
CA ALA A 193 -2.45 -3.53 -25.31
C ALA A 193 -2.16 -2.09 -24.83
N GLY A 194 -2.95 -1.12 -25.24
CA GLY A 194 -2.86 0.27 -24.79
C GLY A 194 -3.11 0.42 -23.29
N PHE A 195 -4.07 -0.32 -22.76
CA PHE A 195 -4.35 -0.35 -21.31
C PHE A 195 -3.20 -1.00 -20.51
N LEU A 196 -2.65 -2.09 -21.03
CA LEU A 196 -1.58 -2.85 -20.38
C LEU A 196 -0.21 -2.17 -20.46
N GLN A 197 0.01 -1.32 -21.45
CA GLN A 197 1.22 -0.50 -21.57
C GLN A 197 1.25 0.65 -20.56
N ARG A 198 0.09 1.04 -20.06
CA ARG A 198 -0.06 2.12 -19.10
C ARG A 198 0.31 1.61 -17.72
N SER A 199 1.28 2.24 -17.06
CA SER A 199 1.48 1.96 -15.65
C SER A 199 0.21 2.34 -14.88
N GLN A 200 -0.30 1.40 -14.08
CA GLN A 200 -1.43 1.64 -13.19
C GLN A 200 -0.96 2.18 -11.83
N PHE A 201 0.33 2.34 -11.68
CA PHE A 201 0.97 2.55 -10.39
C PHE A 201 1.38 4.00 -10.19
N ASP A 202 2.16 4.56 -11.08
CA ASP A 202 2.55 5.97 -11.03
C ASP A 202 1.76 6.81 -12.03
N GLU A 203 1.50 8.04 -11.67
CA GLU A 203 0.83 9.01 -12.55
C GLU A 203 1.85 9.97 -13.16
N ILE A 204 2.85 10.36 -12.38
CA ILE A 204 3.83 11.38 -12.78
C ILE A 204 5.20 11.03 -12.21
N GLN A 205 6.23 11.06 -13.06
CA GLN A 205 7.62 10.94 -12.67
C GLN A 205 8.28 12.32 -12.59
N TYR A 206 9.11 12.51 -11.57
CA TYR A 206 9.86 13.75 -11.34
C TYR A 206 11.37 13.53 -11.45
N GLY A 207 12.07 14.56 -11.88
CA GLY A 207 13.51 14.62 -11.79
C GLY A 207 14.30 14.37 -13.07
N SER A 208 13.64 14.21 -14.23
CA SER A 208 14.33 14.07 -15.51
C SER A 208 14.68 15.39 -16.21
N ALA A 209 13.97 16.47 -15.92
CA ALA A 209 14.02 17.69 -16.74
C ALA A 209 14.60 18.94 -16.07
N ALA A 210 14.98 18.90 -14.78
CA ALA A 210 15.50 20.09 -14.12
C ALA A 210 16.83 19.86 -13.40
N PRO A 211 17.92 20.48 -13.84
CA PRO A 211 19.26 20.28 -13.28
C PRO A 211 19.43 20.74 -11.82
N LYS A 212 18.41 21.35 -11.23
CA LYS A 212 18.45 21.87 -9.84
C LYS A 212 17.66 21.06 -8.83
N ARG A 213 17.10 19.89 -9.19
CA ARG A 213 16.30 19.09 -8.25
C ARG A 213 17.13 17.97 -7.65
N HIS A 214 17.25 17.99 -6.32
CA HIS A 214 17.94 16.96 -5.54
C HIS A 214 17.09 15.72 -5.29
N SER A 215 15.77 15.74 -5.54
CA SER A 215 14.88 14.63 -5.31
C SER A 215 14.32 14.06 -6.61
N ARG A 216 14.59 12.79 -6.85
CA ARG A 216 13.92 11.98 -7.86
C ARG A 216 12.79 11.23 -7.17
N GLY A 217 11.65 11.10 -7.83
CA GLY A 217 10.52 10.37 -7.28
C GLY A 217 9.34 10.36 -8.24
N ALA A 218 8.23 9.81 -7.78
CA ALA A 218 6.97 9.75 -8.51
C ALA A 218 5.80 10.10 -7.60
N ILE A 219 4.72 10.60 -8.17
CA ILE A 219 3.43 10.71 -7.51
C ILE A 219 2.63 9.46 -7.87
N LEU A 220 2.29 8.69 -6.87
CA LEU A 220 1.46 7.50 -7.00
C LEU A 220 -0.02 7.86 -7.05
N ARG A 221 -0.81 6.97 -7.59
CA ARG A 221 -2.26 7.03 -7.39
C ARG A 221 -2.57 6.94 -5.90
N PRO A 222 -3.50 7.75 -5.37
CA PRO A 222 -3.86 7.75 -3.95
C PRO A 222 -4.22 6.35 -3.42
N VAL A 223 -4.87 5.53 -4.22
CA VAL A 223 -5.24 4.15 -3.86
C VAL A 223 -4.02 3.29 -3.52
N ILE A 224 -2.92 3.42 -4.24
CA ILE A 224 -1.69 2.68 -4.00
C ILE A 224 -1.05 3.13 -2.67
N ALA A 225 -0.94 4.43 -2.47
CA ALA A 225 -0.42 5.01 -1.24
C ALA A 225 -1.26 4.59 -0.01
N ALA A 226 -2.59 4.57 -0.14
CA ALA A 226 -3.49 4.12 0.91
C ALA A 226 -3.26 2.64 1.29
N HIS A 227 -3.07 1.76 0.30
CA HIS A 227 -2.73 0.36 0.58
C HIS A 227 -1.39 0.22 1.32
N GLY A 228 -0.36 0.98 0.96
CA GLY A 228 0.91 1.00 1.67
C GLY A 228 0.76 1.51 3.11
N HIS A 229 0.05 2.62 3.27
CA HIS A 229 -0.23 3.24 4.57
C HIS A 229 -0.91 2.27 5.54
N PHE A 230 -2.05 1.70 5.15
CA PHE A 230 -2.78 0.77 6.00
C PHE A 230 -2.03 -0.56 6.21
N LYS A 231 -1.26 -1.02 5.22
CA LYS A 231 -0.42 -2.21 5.42
C LYS A 231 0.65 -1.98 6.47
N LEU A 232 1.30 -0.81 6.48
CA LEU A 232 2.24 -0.43 7.52
C LEU A 232 1.57 -0.39 8.91
N LEU A 233 0.41 0.23 9.00
CA LEU A 233 -0.35 0.31 10.25
C LEU A 233 -0.78 -1.08 10.74
N SER A 234 -1.24 -1.95 9.86
CA SER A 234 -1.65 -3.32 10.24
C SER A 234 -0.48 -4.17 10.74
N HIS A 235 0.75 -3.90 10.28
CA HIS A 235 1.94 -4.53 10.84
C HIS A 235 2.28 -4.01 12.24
N ARG A 236 2.06 -2.72 12.48
CA ARG A 236 2.33 -2.11 13.79
C ARG A 236 1.23 -2.38 14.81
N PHE A 237 0.01 -2.38 14.34
CA PHE A 237 -1.20 -2.45 15.17
C PHE A 237 -2.19 -3.48 14.60
N PRO A 238 -1.87 -4.78 14.66
CA PRO A 238 -2.70 -5.82 14.04
C PRO A 238 -4.08 -5.99 14.69
N ALA A 239 -4.25 -5.53 15.93
CA ALA A 239 -5.45 -5.75 16.74
C ALA A 239 -6.42 -4.56 16.75
N ILE A 240 -6.26 -3.58 15.85
CA ILE A 240 -7.20 -2.47 15.72
C ILE A 240 -8.58 -2.99 15.34
N LYS A 241 -9.60 -2.64 16.13
CA LYS A 241 -10.97 -3.11 15.94
C LYS A 241 -11.81 -2.16 15.10
N THR A 242 -11.68 -0.86 15.35
CA THR A 242 -12.53 0.15 14.71
C THR A 242 -11.71 1.05 13.79
N HIS A 243 -12.17 1.18 12.56
CA HIS A 243 -11.58 2.03 11.53
C HIS A 243 -12.60 3.10 11.17
N ILE A 244 -12.28 4.35 11.48
CA ILE A 244 -13.07 5.53 11.08
C ILE A 244 -12.32 6.16 9.91
N ILE A 245 -12.95 6.23 8.74
CA ILE A 245 -12.31 6.71 7.52
C ILE A 245 -13.21 7.69 6.77
N ALA A 246 -12.60 8.57 5.97
CA ALA A 246 -13.36 9.38 5.04
C ALA A 246 -14.09 8.50 4.00
N HIS A 247 -15.26 8.98 3.53
CA HIS A 247 -16.12 8.23 2.61
C HIS A 247 -15.52 8.15 1.20
N GLU A 248 -14.40 7.44 1.08
CA GLU A 248 -13.74 7.16 -0.20
C GLU A 248 -13.60 5.65 -0.41
N CYS A 249 -14.09 5.16 -1.54
CA CYS A 249 -14.15 3.72 -1.83
C CYS A 249 -12.77 3.02 -1.79
N PHE A 250 -11.70 3.71 -2.17
CA PHE A 250 -10.35 3.14 -2.14
C PHE A 250 -9.76 3.08 -0.71
N LEU A 251 -10.09 4.03 0.18
CA LEU A 251 -9.71 3.96 1.60
C LEU A 251 -10.35 2.75 2.27
N ARG A 252 -11.67 2.56 2.03
CA ARG A 252 -12.38 1.37 2.48
C ARG A 252 -11.69 0.10 2.02
N GLY A 253 -11.43 -0.01 0.72
CA GLY A 253 -10.80 -1.19 0.15
C GLY A 253 -9.41 -1.47 0.73
N ALA A 254 -8.61 -0.44 0.95
CA ALA A 254 -7.28 -0.56 1.50
C ALA A 254 -7.29 -0.98 2.99
N ALA A 255 -8.17 -0.41 3.81
CA ALA A 255 -8.34 -0.78 5.20
C ALA A 255 -8.79 -2.24 5.34
N ILE A 256 -9.83 -2.64 4.60
CA ILE A 256 -10.35 -4.01 4.61
C ILE A 256 -9.26 -5.04 4.25
N VAL A 257 -8.47 -4.77 3.22
CA VAL A 257 -7.40 -5.70 2.80
C VAL A 257 -6.28 -5.78 3.82
N ALA A 258 -5.92 -4.65 4.45
CA ALA A 258 -4.86 -4.60 5.44
C ALA A 258 -5.16 -5.38 6.72
N TRP A 259 -6.42 -5.34 7.19
CA TRP A 259 -6.89 -6.09 8.36
C TRP A 259 -7.90 -7.20 8.00
N ALA A 260 -7.76 -7.78 6.81
CA ALA A 260 -8.69 -8.80 6.31
C ALA A 260 -9.00 -9.94 7.30
N PRO A 261 -8.04 -10.47 8.08
CA PRO A 261 -8.34 -11.49 9.10
C PRO A 261 -9.38 -11.04 10.13
N LEU A 262 -9.31 -9.79 10.61
CA LEU A 262 -10.26 -9.25 11.59
C LEU A 262 -11.65 -9.05 10.96
N PHE A 263 -11.71 -8.49 9.77
CA PHE A 263 -12.97 -8.27 9.06
C PHE A 263 -13.66 -9.59 8.69
N ARG A 264 -12.89 -10.61 8.29
CA ARG A 264 -13.45 -11.96 8.03
C ARG A 264 -14.01 -12.63 9.28
N GLN A 265 -13.40 -12.41 10.44
CA GLN A 265 -13.88 -12.90 11.72
C GLN A 265 -15.01 -12.04 12.31
N ARG A 266 -15.44 -11.00 11.61
CA ARG A 266 -16.43 -10.00 12.10
C ARG A 266 -16.02 -9.33 13.42
N LYS A 267 -14.70 -9.19 13.63
CA LYS A 267 -14.11 -8.49 14.79
C LYS A 267 -13.67 -7.07 14.47
N GLY A 268 -13.70 -6.70 13.21
CA GLY A 268 -13.37 -5.36 12.72
C GLY A 268 -14.63 -4.60 12.32
N GLU A 269 -14.67 -3.32 12.66
CA GLU A 269 -15.73 -2.39 12.32
C GLU A 269 -15.19 -1.26 11.46
N LEU A 270 -16.01 -0.77 10.54
CA LEU A 270 -15.63 0.32 9.64
C LEU A 270 -16.74 1.37 9.62
N TRP A 271 -16.38 2.59 9.98
CA TRP A 271 -17.24 3.76 10.05
C TRP A 271 -16.78 4.84 9.06
N TYR A 272 -17.73 5.61 8.57
CA TYR A 272 -17.47 6.71 7.64
C TYR A 272 -17.73 8.05 8.30
N VAL A 273 -16.87 9.02 7.96
CA VAL A 273 -16.99 10.43 8.35
C VAL A 273 -16.91 11.33 7.11
#